data_e15203dbbd22a1247037fee323a5785b
#
_entry.id   e15203dbbd22a1247037fee323a5785b
#
_cell.length_a   1.000
_cell.length_b   1.000
_cell.length_c   1.000
_cell.angle_alpha   90.00
_cell.angle_beta   90.00
_cell.angle_gamma   90.00
#
_symmetry.space_group_name_H-M   'P 1'
#
loop_
_entity.id
_entity.type
_entity.pdbx_description
1 polymer ?
#
loop_
_entity_poly.entity_id
_entity_poly.type
_entity_poly.pdbx_seq_one_letter_code
_entity_poly.pdbx_strand_id
1 'polypeptide(L)'
;MCIRDRGMHTQKEPFQQAKFLFLISGSIEDFFIDIRPNSENFGKIGSVTLDKIGDNVFIPKGYLHGFCTLENNTTIGYKVDQPYNHENEIGVKWDDVDLKIPWPLNGNNPTLSEKDINLKSWKKFLNYLDPS
;
A
#
# COMPACT_ATOMS: atom_id res chain seq x y z
N MET A 1 15.28 1.29 -7.84
CA MET A 1 14.57 2.27 -8.68
C MET A 1 13.12 1.85 -8.82
N CYS A 2 12.20 2.73 -8.52
CA CYS A 2 10.78 2.42 -8.60
C CYS A 2 10.30 2.55 -10.04
N ILE A 3 9.80 1.45 -10.62
CA ILE A 3 9.31 1.43 -12.01
C ILE A 3 7.79 1.60 -12.03
N ARG A 4 7.10 0.91 -11.14
CA ARG A 4 5.65 0.96 -11.06
C ARG A 4 5.24 1.01 -9.59
N ASP A 5 4.40 1.96 -9.26
CA ASP A 5 3.89 2.16 -7.93
C ASP A 5 2.41 1.75 -7.87
N ARG A 6 2.00 1.22 -6.74
CA ARG A 6 0.62 0.84 -6.50
C ARG A 6 0.26 1.11 -5.03
N GLY A 7 -0.74 1.94 -4.81
CA GLY A 7 -1.22 2.23 -3.48
C GLY A 7 -1.32 3.72 -3.20
N MET A 8 -1.52 4.06 -1.99
CA MET A 8 -1.79 3.20 -0.82
C MET A 8 -3.28 2.94 -0.72
N HIS A 9 -3.66 1.69 -0.50
CA HIS A 9 -5.07 1.28 -0.46
C HIS A 9 -5.43 0.53 0.80
N THR A 10 -6.70 0.59 1.17
CA THR A 10 -7.34 -0.28 2.15
C THR A 10 -8.83 -0.39 1.83
N GLN A 11 -9.57 -1.16 2.59
CA GLN A 11 -11.03 -1.22 2.51
C GLN A 11 -11.64 -0.84 3.84
N LYS A 12 -12.78 -0.15 3.81
CA LYS A 12 -13.51 0.24 5.02
C LYS A 12 -14.10 -0.99 5.70
N GLU A 13 -14.30 -0.88 7.02
CA GLU A 13 -15.05 -1.90 7.74
C GLU A 13 -16.47 -2.05 7.17
N PRO A 14 -17.03 -3.24 7.12
CA PRO A 14 -16.48 -4.54 7.56
C PRO A 14 -15.71 -5.29 6.47
N PHE A 15 -15.26 -4.62 5.43
CA PHE A 15 -14.63 -5.21 4.25
C PHE A 15 -13.11 -5.21 4.32
N GLN A 16 -12.52 -4.93 5.48
CA GLN A 16 -11.08 -4.92 5.64
C GLN A 16 -10.45 -6.27 5.26
N GLN A 17 -9.32 -6.20 4.59
CA GLN A 17 -8.59 -7.39 4.14
C GLN A 17 -7.26 -7.53 4.87
N ALA A 18 -6.94 -8.76 5.31
CA ALA A 18 -5.58 -9.15 5.55
C ALA A 18 -5.00 -9.64 4.23
N LYS A 19 -3.72 -9.38 3.98
CA LYS A 19 -3.06 -9.71 2.71
C LYS A 19 -1.78 -10.48 2.96
N PHE A 20 -1.58 -11.55 2.20
CA PHE A 20 -0.34 -12.30 2.18
C PHE A 20 0.26 -12.17 0.78
N LEU A 21 1.40 -11.49 0.68
CA LEU A 21 2.09 -11.26 -0.58
C LEU A 21 3.32 -12.16 -0.66
N PHE A 22 3.59 -12.69 -1.86
CA PHE A 22 4.79 -13.49 -2.10
C PHE A 22 5.37 -13.18 -3.47
N LEU A 23 6.69 -13.19 -3.55
CA LEU A 23 7.40 -12.87 -4.77
C LEU A 23 7.53 -14.10 -5.66
N ILE A 24 7.13 -13.95 -6.91
CA ILE A 24 7.27 -14.99 -7.94
C ILE A 24 8.49 -14.68 -8.81
N SER A 25 8.66 -13.43 -9.23
CA SER A 25 9.83 -12.99 -9.99
C SER A 25 10.03 -11.48 -9.82
N GLY A 26 11.25 -11.02 -10.06
CA GLY A 26 11.61 -9.61 -9.95
C GLY A 26 11.85 -9.17 -8.52
N SER A 27 11.50 -7.93 -8.19
CA SER A 27 11.65 -7.41 -6.85
C SER A 27 10.69 -6.25 -6.59
N ILE A 28 10.29 -6.10 -5.34
CA ILE A 28 9.45 -4.99 -4.88
C ILE A 28 9.97 -4.43 -3.58
N GLU A 29 9.63 -3.16 -3.33
CA GLU A 29 9.66 -2.57 -2.00
C GLU A 29 8.21 -2.40 -1.57
N ASP A 30 7.84 -3.06 -0.47
CA ASP A 30 6.49 -3.08 0.05
C ASP A 30 6.37 -2.08 1.20
N PHE A 31 5.29 -1.29 1.20
CA PHE A 31 5.04 -0.27 2.23
C PHE A 31 3.70 -0.49 2.89
N PHE A 32 3.66 -0.26 4.19
CA PHE A 32 2.43 -0.39 4.97
C PHE A 32 2.38 0.69 6.06
N ILE A 33 1.17 1.16 6.35
CA ILE A 33 0.94 2.22 7.34
C ILE A 33 -0.16 1.74 8.28
N ASP A 34 0.13 1.76 9.58
CA ASP A 34 -0.85 1.38 10.60
C ASP A 34 -1.93 2.45 10.68
N ILE A 35 -3.18 2.05 10.45
CA ILE A 35 -4.33 2.96 10.55
C ILE A 35 -5.36 2.48 11.57
N ARG A 36 -4.96 1.63 12.50
CA ARG A 36 -5.83 1.21 13.60
C ARG A 36 -5.94 2.36 14.61
N PRO A 37 -7.17 2.84 14.91
CA PRO A 37 -7.35 4.11 15.64
C PRO A 37 -6.66 4.21 16.99
N ASN A 38 -6.56 3.11 17.73
CA ASN A 38 -5.98 3.12 19.06
C ASN A 38 -4.59 2.48 19.13
N SER A 39 -3.94 2.30 18.00
CA SER A 39 -2.62 1.71 17.95
C SER A 39 -1.55 2.72 18.33
N GLU A 40 -0.56 2.29 19.10
CA GLU A 40 0.63 3.09 19.41
C GLU A 40 1.42 3.45 18.15
N ASN A 41 1.25 2.65 17.10
CA ASN A 41 1.96 2.82 15.84
C ASN A 41 1.14 3.53 14.77
N PHE A 42 -0.02 4.10 15.14
CA PHE A 42 -0.88 4.78 14.19
C PHE A 42 -0.09 5.80 13.35
N GLY A 43 -0.22 5.70 12.03
CA GLY A 43 0.44 6.59 11.09
C GLY A 43 1.90 6.29 10.81
N LYS A 44 2.48 5.30 11.47
CA LYS A 44 3.87 4.91 11.22
C LYS A 44 3.98 4.10 9.93
N ILE A 45 4.99 4.42 9.14
CA ILE A 45 5.27 3.77 7.87
C ILE A 45 6.31 2.68 8.09
N GLY A 46 6.00 1.45 7.65
CA GLY A 46 6.97 0.37 7.60
C GLY A 46 7.21 -0.05 6.17
N SER A 47 8.34 -0.72 5.93
CA SER A 47 8.66 -1.24 4.62
C SER A 47 9.47 -2.52 4.70
N VAL A 48 9.40 -3.30 3.61
CA VAL A 48 10.20 -4.53 3.47
C VAL A 48 10.50 -4.74 1.99
N THR A 49 11.72 -5.20 1.70
CA THR A 49 12.13 -5.55 0.35
C THR A 49 11.88 -7.04 0.12
N LEU A 50 11.19 -7.37 -0.97
CA LEU A 50 11.07 -8.74 -1.45
C LEU A 50 11.89 -8.84 -2.73
N ASP A 51 13.01 -9.55 -2.71
CA ASP A 51 13.94 -9.62 -3.84
C ASP A 51 14.40 -11.04 -4.18
N LYS A 52 13.94 -12.04 -3.44
CA LYS A 52 14.23 -13.46 -3.71
C LYS A 52 12.93 -14.22 -3.90
N ILE A 53 12.93 -15.17 -4.81
CA ILE A 53 11.75 -16.03 -5.05
C ILE A 53 11.33 -16.67 -3.73
N GLY A 54 10.06 -16.51 -3.39
CA GLY A 54 9.49 -17.03 -2.15
C GLY A 54 9.53 -16.07 -0.97
N ASP A 55 10.22 -14.93 -1.10
CA ASP A 55 10.08 -13.88 -0.08
C ASP A 55 8.63 -13.48 0.05
N ASN A 56 8.19 -13.23 1.27
CA ASN A 56 6.78 -12.96 1.52
C ASN A 56 6.60 -11.99 2.69
N VAL A 57 5.40 -11.41 2.75
CA VAL A 57 5.00 -10.52 3.83
C VAL A 57 3.51 -10.70 4.12
N PHE A 58 3.16 -10.71 5.38
CA PHE A 58 1.77 -10.73 5.81
C PHE A 58 1.39 -9.36 6.36
N ILE A 59 0.37 -8.75 5.76
CA ILE A 59 -0.16 -7.45 6.19
C ILE A 59 -1.54 -7.68 6.82
N PRO A 60 -1.67 -7.54 8.14
CA PRO A 60 -2.97 -7.69 8.79
C PRO A 60 -3.97 -6.64 8.33
N LYS A 61 -5.25 -6.88 8.58
CA LYS A 61 -6.25 -5.83 8.40
C LYS A 61 -5.93 -4.65 9.32
N GLY A 62 -6.35 -3.46 8.92
CA GLY A 62 -6.05 -2.24 9.67
C GLY A 62 -4.80 -1.52 9.21
N TYR A 63 -4.34 -1.82 8.00
CA TYR A 63 -3.19 -1.15 7.39
C TYR A 63 -3.54 -0.61 6.01
N LEU A 64 -3.01 0.57 5.68
CA LEU A 64 -2.84 0.97 4.29
C LEU A 64 -1.68 0.18 3.71
N HIS A 65 -1.78 -0.20 2.46
CA HIS A 65 -0.79 -1.03 1.81
C HIS A 65 -0.51 -0.55 0.39
N GLY A 66 0.73 -0.61 0.00
CA GLY A 66 1.17 -0.36 -1.36
C GLY A 66 2.55 -0.93 -1.60
N PHE A 67 2.95 -0.97 -2.85
CA PHE A 67 4.27 -1.44 -3.20
C PHE A 67 4.76 -0.79 -4.48
N CYS A 68 6.05 -0.87 -4.68
CA CYS A 68 6.74 -0.34 -5.83
C CYS A 68 7.59 -1.44 -6.45
N THR A 69 7.43 -1.68 -7.75
CA THR A 69 8.27 -2.65 -8.45
C THR A 69 9.64 -2.04 -8.75
N LEU A 70 10.69 -2.80 -8.49
CA LEU A 70 12.06 -2.35 -8.65
C LEU A 70 12.71 -2.84 -9.95
N GLU A 71 12.08 -3.79 -10.62
CA GLU A 71 12.54 -4.40 -11.87
C GLU A 71 11.40 -4.56 -12.84
N ASN A 72 11.74 -4.62 -14.12
CA ASN A 72 10.78 -5.03 -15.14
C ASN A 72 10.44 -6.51 -14.95
N ASN A 73 9.25 -6.92 -15.40
CA ASN A 73 8.79 -8.30 -15.31
C ASN A 73 8.66 -8.83 -13.89
N THR A 74 8.38 -7.94 -12.94
CA THR A 74 8.10 -8.34 -11.57
C THR A 74 6.70 -8.92 -11.47
N THR A 75 6.61 -10.10 -10.87
CA THR A 75 5.34 -10.79 -10.62
C THR A 75 5.23 -11.13 -9.15
N ILE A 76 4.12 -10.70 -8.54
CA ILE A 76 3.79 -11.07 -7.18
C ILE A 76 2.45 -11.81 -7.17
N GLY A 77 2.31 -12.75 -6.23
CA GLY A 77 1.04 -13.34 -5.92
C GLY A 77 0.57 -12.81 -4.57
N TYR A 78 -0.74 -12.77 -4.38
CA TYR A 78 -1.25 -12.42 -3.07
C TYR A 78 -2.55 -13.17 -2.79
N LYS A 79 -2.76 -13.43 -1.50
CA LYS A 79 -3.99 -14.03 -0.99
C LYS A 79 -4.61 -13.05 -0.02
N VAL A 80 -5.93 -12.95 -0.06
CA VAL A 80 -6.70 -12.08 0.83
C VAL A 80 -7.77 -12.91 1.52
N ASP A 81 -8.15 -12.51 2.73
CA ASP A 81 -9.16 -13.20 3.51
C ASP A 81 -10.58 -12.67 3.29
N GLN A 82 -10.71 -11.56 2.57
CA GLN A 82 -12.00 -10.97 2.22
C GLN A 82 -11.97 -10.58 0.75
N PRO A 83 -13.10 -10.69 0.04
CA PRO A 83 -13.14 -10.31 -1.37
C PRO A 83 -12.94 -8.80 -1.56
N TYR A 84 -12.44 -8.46 -2.74
CA TYR A 84 -12.32 -7.07 -3.14
C TYR A 84 -13.69 -6.41 -3.20
N ASN A 85 -13.83 -5.25 -2.58
CA ASN A 85 -15.05 -4.47 -2.57
C ASN A 85 -14.74 -3.05 -3.04
N HIS A 86 -15.03 -2.80 -4.32
CA HIS A 86 -14.70 -1.52 -4.96
C HIS A 86 -15.34 -0.32 -4.26
N GLU A 87 -16.59 -0.46 -3.83
CA GLU A 87 -17.35 0.64 -3.20
C GLU A 87 -16.75 1.06 -1.85
N ASN A 88 -16.03 0.16 -1.20
CA ASN A 88 -15.45 0.40 0.11
C ASN A 88 -13.93 0.56 0.08
N GLU A 89 -13.34 0.61 -1.11
CA GLU A 89 -11.93 0.88 -1.23
C GLU A 89 -11.66 2.37 -1.01
N ILE A 90 -10.67 2.64 -0.16
CA ILE A 90 -10.20 3.99 0.12
C ILE A 90 -8.68 3.98 0.11
N GLY A 91 -8.07 5.14 0.00
CA GLY A 91 -6.63 5.20 -0.03
C GLY A 91 -6.07 6.61 0.05
N VAL A 92 -4.75 6.68 -0.02
CA VAL A 92 -3.99 7.92 0.06
C VAL A 92 -3.04 8.00 -1.12
N LYS A 93 -2.85 9.20 -1.66
CA LYS A 93 -1.91 9.45 -2.75
C LYS A 93 -0.51 8.97 -2.38
N TRP A 94 0.17 8.34 -3.32
CA TRP A 94 1.54 7.84 -3.15
C TRP A 94 2.53 8.94 -2.79
N ASP A 95 2.33 10.16 -3.30
CA ASP A 95 3.21 11.30 -3.14
C ASP A 95 2.70 12.31 -2.09
N ASP A 96 1.86 11.87 -1.17
CA ASP A 96 1.30 12.75 -0.15
C ASP A 96 2.40 13.46 0.64
N VAL A 97 2.25 14.80 0.77
CA VAL A 97 3.30 15.64 1.35
C VAL A 97 3.42 15.48 2.87
N ASP A 98 2.36 15.04 3.53
CA ASP A 98 2.38 14.85 4.99
C ASP A 98 2.92 13.47 5.37
N LEU A 99 2.62 12.43 4.57
CA LEU A 99 3.10 11.09 4.82
C LEU A 99 4.58 10.91 4.49
N LYS A 100 5.02 11.51 3.39
CA LYS A 100 6.42 11.42 2.94
C LYS A 100 6.92 9.97 2.84
N ILE A 101 6.14 9.13 2.16
CA ILE A 101 6.53 7.73 1.97
C ILE A 101 7.86 7.69 1.20
N PRO A 102 8.88 7.02 1.73
CA PRO A 102 10.22 7.04 1.11
C PRO A 102 10.33 6.07 -0.07
N TRP A 103 9.54 6.29 -1.11
CA TRP A 103 9.61 5.47 -2.32
C TRP A 103 11.00 5.54 -2.93
N PRO A 104 11.58 4.42 -3.40
CA PRO A 104 12.92 4.41 -4.01
C PRO A 104 12.89 4.91 -5.45
N LEU A 105 12.56 6.18 -5.65
CA LEU A 105 12.33 6.76 -6.98
C LEU A 105 13.60 7.03 -7.78
N ASN A 106 14.68 7.42 -7.12
CA ASN A 106 15.95 7.78 -7.77
C ASN A 106 15.78 8.79 -8.92
N GLY A 107 14.87 9.77 -8.74
CA GLY A 107 14.60 10.78 -9.75
C GLY A 107 13.64 10.36 -10.86
N ASN A 108 13.13 9.14 -10.82
CA ASN A 108 12.16 8.63 -11.79
C ASN A 108 10.74 8.84 -11.31
N ASN A 109 9.82 9.05 -12.26
CA ASN A 109 8.40 9.06 -11.98
C ASN A 109 7.83 7.67 -12.25
N PRO A 110 7.22 7.00 -11.26
CA PRO A 110 6.66 5.68 -11.46
C PRO A 110 5.39 5.74 -12.33
N THR A 111 5.08 4.63 -12.97
CA THR A 111 3.80 4.47 -13.66
C THR A 111 2.71 4.19 -12.63
N LEU A 112 1.61 4.94 -12.70
CA LEU A 112 0.47 4.82 -11.80
C LEU A 112 -0.80 4.48 -12.57
N SER A 113 -1.73 3.78 -11.92
CA SER A 113 -3.08 3.61 -12.46
C SER A 113 -3.88 4.90 -12.29
N GLU A 114 -4.94 5.09 -13.09
CA GLU A 114 -5.84 6.23 -12.92
C GLU A 114 -6.43 6.28 -11.51
N LYS A 115 -6.77 5.13 -10.97
CA LYS A 115 -7.29 5.01 -9.61
C LYS A 115 -6.31 5.55 -8.58
N ASP A 116 -5.04 5.24 -8.73
CA ASP A 116 -4.01 5.67 -7.79
C ASP A 116 -3.71 7.16 -7.91
N ILE A 117 -3.78 7.71 -9.12
CA ILE A 117 -3.60 9.15 -9.35
C ILE A 117 -4.68 9.95 -8.65
N ASN A 118 -5.90 9.43 -8.60
CA ASN A 118 -7.08 10.13 -8.06
C ASN A 118 -7.34 9.86 -6.57
N LEU A 119 -6.40 9.25 -5.87
CA LEU A 119 -6.53 9.05 -4.42
C LEU A 119 -6.43 10.38 -3.66
N LYS A 120 -6.92 10.34 -2.42
CA LYS A 120 -7.03 11.54 -1.59
C LYS A 120 -5.76 11.81 -0.79
N SER A 121 -5.66 13.03 -0.25
CA SER A 121 -4.58 13.38 0.68
C SER A 121 -4.75 12.63 2.00
N TRP A 122 -3.66 12.52 2.75
CA TRP A 122 -3.69 11.95 4.10
C TRP A 122 -4.69 12.66 5.01
N LYS A 123 -4.73 13.99 4.94
CA LYS A 123 -5.68 14.78 5.74
C LYS A 123 -7.12 14.41 5.44
N LYS A 124 -7.48 14.28 4.17
CA LYS A 124 -8.83 13.88 3.78
C LYS A 124 -9.12 12.44 4.16
N PHE A 125 -8.12 11.56 4.04
CA PHE A 125 -8.24 10.16 4.44
C PHE A 125 -8.57 10.03 5.92
N LEU A 126 -7.94 10.83 6.78
CA LEU A 126 -8.21 10.81 8.22
C LEU A 126 -9.67 11.06 8.55
N ASN A 127 -10.37 11.83 7.73
CA ASN A 127 -11.81 12.07 7.91
C ASN A 127 -12.66 10.83 7.71
N TYR A 128 -12.16 9.83 6.96
CA TYR A 128 -12.87 8.56 6.83
C TYR A 128 -12.71 7.70 8.08
N LEU A 129 -11.60 7.83 8.77
CA LEU A 129 -11.32 7.05 9.97
C LEU A 129 -12.03 7.63 11.19
N ASP A 130 -12.15 8.94 11.27
CA ASP A 130 -12.85 9.65 12.35
C ASP A 130 -13.64 10.82 11.76
N PRO A 131 -14.86 10.57 11.32
CA PRO A 131 -15.68 11.59 10.66
C PRO A 131 -16.32 12.60 11.61
N SER A 132 -16.08 12.49 12.91
CA SER A 132 -16.65 13.40 13.92
C SER A 132 -16.18 14.85 13.82
#